data_d5003bfea0cd45214bf9d3b928de1e38
#
_entry.id   d5003bfea0cd45214bf9d3b928de1e38
#
_cell.length_a   1.000
_cell.length_b   1.000
_cell.length_c   1.000
_cell.angle_alpha   90.00
_cell.angle_beta   90.00
_cell.angle_gamma   90.00
#
_symmetry.space_group_name_H-M   'P 1'
#
loop_
_entity.id
_entity.type
_entity.pdbx_description
1 polymer ?
#
loop_
_entity_poly.entity_id
_entity_poly.type
_entity_poly.pdbx_seq_one_letter_code
_entity_poly.pdbx_strand_id
1 'polypeptide(L)'
;ELIHAEGGYAHPIGDRWTPWRMAYAQQNCGDVYPTHSIGPACKLLNMHKTDRMHYLTSMQTDAFIGTQIYQKVMQTPCSFFANGDQTSTTIRTLKGKTILIQHNVMSPRPYNRMFQVIGTQGYAAKYPTPEIMLSRESAAKVGIDIDENSVLLSASQIETLLRSYAPDFRPETINLAKQLDPRGGMSYFMDLRLAHCLQQGLPLDMDVYDLAEWCSIAELSKLSIEHGSMPVLIPDFTRGAGFVR
;
A
#
# COMPACT_ATOMS: atom_id res chain seq x y z
N GLU A 1 -12.69 5.40 -14.75
CA GLU A 1 -11.29 5.72 -14.50
C GLU A 1 -10.99 5.72 -13.00
N LEU A 2 -9.82 5.18 -12.57
CA LEU A 2 -9.37 5.29 -11.17
C LEU A 2 -8.77 6.69 -10.95
N ILE A 3 -9.15 7.33 -9.82
CA ILE A 3 -8.76 8.70 -9.49
C ILE A 3 -7.96 8.82 -8.20
N HIS A 4 -8.16 7.86 -7.27
CA HIS A 4 -7.52 7.87 -5.97
C HIS A 4 -7.30 6.45 -5.45
N ALA A 5 -6.20 6.24 -4.73
CA ALA A 5 -5.92 4.99 -4.03
C ALA A 5 -5.35 5.27 -2.64
N GLU A 6 -5.64 4.38 -1.69
CA GLU A 6 -5.09 4.46 -0.34
C GLU A 6 -4.40 3.16 0.06
N GLY A 7 -3.32 3.30 0.81
CA GLY A 7 -2.58 2.18 1.38
C GLY A 7 -2.07 2.49 2.77
N GLY A 8 -1.88 1.47 3.59
CA GLY A 8 -1.43 1.65 4.95
C GLY A 8 -0.56 0.51 5.45
N TYR A 9 0.30 0.84 6.40
CA TYR A 9 0.99 -0.12 7.24
C TYR A 9 0.71 0.22 8.70
N ALA A 10 -0.44 -0.26 9.18
CA ALA A 10 -0.94 0.05 10.50
C ALA A 10 -1.18 -1.22 11.31
N HIS A 11 -0.38 -1.45 12.32
CA HIS A 11 -0.55 -2.44 13.38
C HIS A 11 0.60 -2.29 14.39
N PRO A 12 0.41 -2.62 15.68
CA PRO A 12 1.52 -2.64 16.62
C PRO A 12 2.50 -3.75 16.26
N ILE A 13 3.79 -3.43 16.20
CA ILE A 13 4.84 -4.43 15.99
C ILE A 13 5.00 -5.33 17.23
N GLY A 14 4.76 -4.80 18.43
CA GLY A 14 4.87 -5.53 19.68
C GLY A 14 6.28 -6.04 19.93
N ASP A 15 6.42 -7.32 20.26
CA ASP A 15 7.73 -7.93 20.59
C ASP A 15 8.66 -8.15 19.39
N ARG A 16 8.22 -7.79 18.18
CA ARG A 16 9.05 -7.87 16.97
C ARG A 16 9.97 -6.67 16.75
N TRP A 17 9.96 -5.68 17.66
CA TRP A 17 10.93 -4.62 17.66
C TRP A 17 12.33 -5.17 17.89
N THR A 18 13.24 -4.86 16.98
CA THR A 18 14.65 -5.23 17.05
C THR A 18 15.52 -3.98 17.27
N PRO A 19 16.72 -4.11 17.86
CA PRO A 19 17.59 -2.96 18.06
C PRO A 19 17.86 -2.13 16.80
N TRP A 20 18.08 -2.81 15.67
CA TRP A 20 18.33 -2.08 14.41
C TRP A 20 17.11 -1.27 13.92
N ARG A 21 15.88 -1.81 14.07
CA ARG A 21 14.66 -1.07 13.73
C ARG A 21 14.47 0.14 14.64
N MET A 22 14.74 -0.03 15.92
CA MET A 22 14.68 1.07 16.87
C MET A 22 15.72 2.15 16.58
N ALA A 23 16.97 1.77 16.31
CA ALA A 23 18.02 2.71 15.95
C ALA A 23 17.70 3.46 14.65
N TYR A 24 17.14 2.77 13.66
CA TYR A 24 16.73 3.40 12.40
C TYR A 24 15.58 4.40 12.61
N ALA A 25 14.51 4.01 13.30
CA ALA A 25 13.37 4.88 13.59
C ALA A 25 13.72 6.06 14.51
N GLN A 26 14.70 5.89 15.41
CA GLN A 26 15.22 6.98 16.23
C GLN A 26 15.84 8.11 15.40
N GLN A 27 16.46 7.80 14.27
CA GLN A 27 17.20 8.73 13.44
C GLN A 27 16.43 9.23 12.22
N ASN A 28 15.36 8.55 11.83
CA ASN A 28 14.63 8.82 10.60
C ASN A 28 13.16 9.06 10.85
N CYS A 29 12.67 10.22 10.46
CA CYS A 29 11.24 10.54 10.39
C CYS A 29 10.64 10.10 9.06
N GLY A 30 9.33 10.27 8.90
CA GLY A 30 8.62 9.96 7.66
C GLY A 30 8.08 8.52 7.57
N ASP A 31 7.71 8.11 6.38
CA ASP A 31 7.23 6.75 6.11
C ASP A 31 8.42 5.80 5.93
N VAL A 32 8.90 5.25 7.02
CA VAL A 32 10.09 4.38 7.03
C VAL A 32 9.83 2.97 6.44
N TYR A 33 8.60 2.66 6.04
CA TYR A 33 8.26 1.35 5.47
C TYR A 33 7.15 1.42 4.40
N PRO A 34 7.35 2.18 3.30
CA PRO A 34 6.29 2.56 2.36
C PRO A 34 5.81 1.43 1.44
N THR A 35 6.63 0.41 1.16
CA THR A 35 6.36 -0.56 0.10
C THR A 35 5.04 -1.32 0.24
N HIS A 36 4.61 -1.60 1.47
CA HIS A 36 3.33 -2.26 1.73
C HIS A 36 2.11 -1.40 1.40
N SER A 37 2.28 -0.09 1.48
CA SER A 37 1.22 0.88 1.21
C SER A 37 1.21 1.29 -0.25
N ILE A 38 2.38 1.68 -0.77
CA ILE A 38 2.49 2.28 -2.11
C ILE A 38 2.43 1.25 -3.25
N GLY A 39 2.99 0.04 -3.04
CA GLY A 39 3.08 -0.97 -4.09
C GLY A 39 1.72 -1.34 -4.68
N PRO A 40 0.73 -1.77 -3.87
CA PRO A 40 -0.61 -2.06 -4.37
C PRO A 40 -1.29 -0.87 -5.05
N ALA A 41 -1.15 0.34 -4.49
CA ALA A 41 -1.70 1.56 -5.09
C ALA A 41 -1.11 1.85 -6.48
N CYS A 42 0.22 1.72 -6.63
CA CYS A 42 0.89 1.89 -7.91
C CYS A 42 0.41 0.88 -8.97
N LYS A 43 0.21 -0.39 -8.57
CA LYS A 43 -0.29 -1.41 -9.49
C LYS A 43 -1.74 -1.15 -9.91
N LEU A 44 -2.61 -0.76 -8.99
CA LEU A 44 -4.00 -0.38 -9.30
C LEU A 44 -4.07 0.82 -10.25
N LEU A 45 -3.24 1.82 -10.05
CA LEU A 45 -3.23 3.05 -10.86
C LEU A 45 -2.39 2.92 -12.14
N ASN A 46 -1.81 1.75 -12.43
CA ASN A 46 -0.96 1.49 -13.61
C ASN A 46 0.25 2.44 -13.70
N MET A 47 0.93 2.66 -12.57
CA MET A 47 2.18 3.43 -12.57
C MET A 47 3.23 2.78 -13.50
N HIS A 48 4.06 3.60 -14.11
CA HIS A 48 5.05 3.27 -15.16
C HIS A 48 4.49 2.71 -16.48
N LYS A 49 3.17 2.50 -16.59
CA LYS A 49 2.51 2.12 -17.86
C LYS A 49 1.74 3.29 -18.47
N THR A 50 0.94 3.96 -17.65
CA THR A 50 0.05 5.03 -18.12
C THR A 50 0.19 6.33 -17.31
N ASP A 51 0.84 6.28 -16.17
CA ASP A 51 1.04 7.41 -15.25
C ASP A 51 2.32 7.21 -14.44
N ARG A 52 2.77 8.22 -13.69
CA ARG A 52 3.85 8.13 -12.71
C ARG A 52 3.63 9.09 -11.54
N MET A 53 4.24 8.81 -10.41
CA MET A 53 4.23 9.73 -9.28
C MET A 53 4.99 11.00 -9.65
N HIS A 54 4.50 12.16 -9.16
CA HIS A 54 5.07 13.47 -9.50
C HIS A 54 5.71 14.14 -8.29
N TYR A 55 4.92 14.37 -7.25
CA TYR A 55 5.39 14.92 -5.99
C TYR A 55 4.60 14.39 -4.81
N LEU A 56 5.17 14.51 -3.62
CA LEU A 56 4.50 14.17 -2.37
C LEU A 56 4.60 15.31 -1.36
N THR A 57 3.68 15.26 -0.40
CA THR A 57 3.75 15.97 0.88
C THR A 57 3.57 14.97 2.01
N SER A 58 4.30 15.15 3.10
CA SER A 58 4.23 14.24 4.24
C SER A 58 4.16 15.02 5.56
N MET A 59 3.39 14.47 6.48
CA MET A 59 3.23 14.99 7.84
C MET A 59 3.27 13.84 8.82
N GLN A 60 3.81 14.07 10.00
CA GLN A 60 3.80 13.10 11.08
C GLN A 60 3.44 13.74 12.42
N THR A 61 3.03 12.91 13.37
CA THR A 61 2.91 13.30 14.79
C THR A 61 4.28 13.33 15.45
N ASP A 62 4.34 13.86 16.65
CA ASP A 62 5.47 13.61 17.54
C ASP A 62 5.51 12.14 17.97
N ALA A 63 6.65 11.71 18.51
CA ALA A 63 6.89 10.35 18.98
C ALA A 63 6.48 10.22 20.47
N PHE A 64 5.18 10.14 20.74
CA PHE A 64 4.64 9.97 22.10
C PHE A 64 4.89 8.57 22.65
N ILE A 65 4.75 7.55 21.80
CA ILE A 65 4.90 6.14 22.15
C ILE A 65 6.29 5.62 21.77
N GLY A 66 6.84 6.11 20.66
CA GLY A 66 8.11 5.66 20.12
C GLY A 66 9.26 5.77 21.13
N THR A 67 9.34 6.87 21.89
CA THR A 67 10.33 7.04 22.96
C THR A 67 10.22 5.99 24.05
N GLN A 68 9.01 5.62 24.45
CA GLN A 68 8.76 4.61 25.48
C GLN A 68 9.16 3.20 25.01
N ILE A 69 8.81 2.87 23.75
CA ILE A 69 9.19 1.59 23.15
C ILE A 69 10.70 1.51 23.00
N TYR A 70 11.35 2.59 22.57
CA TYR A 70 12.80 2.66 22.47
C TYR A 70 13.48 2.35 23.82
N GLN A 71 13.07 3.02 24.88
CA GLN A 71 13.63 2.79 26.22
C GLN A 71 13.44 1.34 26.67
N LYS A 72 12.29 0.73 26.38
CA LYS A 72 12.02 -0.67 26.72
C LYS A 72 12.89 -1.65 25.93
N VAL A 73 13.08 -1.42 24.63
CA VAL A 73 13.82 -2.34 23.74
C VAL A 73 15.33 -2.18 23.90
N MET A 74 15.80 -0.93 23.97
CA MET A 74 17.23 -0.61 24.01
C MET A 74 17.79 -0.56 25.45
N GLN A 75 16.93 -0.60 26.46
CA GLN A 75 17.30 -0.47 27.89
C GLN A 75 18.14 0.79 28.19
N THR A 76 17.88 1.87 27.44
CA THR A 76 18.60 3.14 27.52
C THR A 76 17.60 4.30 27.44
N PRO A 77 17.79 5.39 28.20
CA PRO A 77 16.96 6.58 28.10
C PRO A 77 16.93 7.11 26.66
N CYS A 78 15.77 7.57 26.21
CA CYS A 78 15.57 8.19 24.91
C CYS A 78 15.22 9.66 25.07
N SER A 79 16.12 10.55 24.71
CA SER A 79 15.89 11.99 24.71
C SER A 79 15.35 12.53 23.38
N PHE A 80 15.49 11.75 22.31
CA PHE A 80 15.05 12.11 20.96
C PHE A 80 14.66 10.87 20.16
N PHE A 81 13.55 10.96 19.46
CA PHE A 81 13.07 9.92 18.55
C PHE A 81 12.43 10.57 17.34
N ALA A 82 13.02 10.40 16.16
CA ALA A 82 12.64 11.14 14.95
C ALA A 82 11.34 10.66 14.32
N ASN A 83 11.06 9.33 14.36
CA ASN A 83 9.89 8.78 13.70
C ASN A 83 8.62 9.04 14.52
N GLY A 84 7.69 9.78 13.98
CA GLY A 84 6.39 10.01 14.61
C GLY A 84 5.57 8.73 14.73
N ASP A 85 4.66 8.70 15.70
CA ASP A 85 3.81 7.54 15.92
C ASP A 85 2.86 7.28 14.75
N GLN A 86 2.47 8.33 14.03
CA GLN A 86 1.65 8.30 12.82
C GLN A 86 2.29 9.17 11.74
N THR A 87 2.49 8.61 10.55
CA THR A 87 2.86 9.35 9.34
C THR A 87 1.75 9.26 8.31
N SER A 88 1.48 10.35 7.61
CA SER A 88 0.55 10.43 6.49
C SER A 88 1.24 11.13 5.33
N THR A 89 1.27 10.48 4.18
CA THR A 89 1.90 10.99 2.96
C THR A 89 0.90 11.00 1.82
N THR A 90 0.70 12.16 1.23
CA THR A 90 -0.14 12.32 0.03
C THR A 90 0.75 12.52 -1.19
N ILE A 91 0.50 11.74 -2.23
CA ILE A 91 1.25 11.75 -3.48
C ILE A 91 0.32 12.17 -4.60
N ARG A 92 0.78 13.07 -5.48
CA ARG A 92 0.09 13.42 -6.71
C ARG A 92 0.83 12.82 -7.89
N THR A 93 0.06 12.27 -8.85
CA THR A 93 0.60 11.76 -10.11
C THR A 93 0.63 12.85 -11.19
N LEU A 94 1.36 12.62 -12.27
CA LEU A 94 1.40 13.53 -13.43
C LEU A 94 0.03 13.73 -14.06
N LYS A 95 -0.79 12.68 -14.12
CA LYS A 95 -2.16 12.74 -14.68
C LYS A 95 -3.21 13.21 -13.68
N GLY A 96 -2.79 13.69 -12.50
CA GLY A 96 -3.69 14.32 -11.55
C GLY A 96 -4.41 13.35 -10.60
N LYS A 97 -4.06 12.07 -10.58
CA LYS A 97 -4.53 11.11 -9.57
C LYS A 97 -3.81 11.37 -8.25
N THR A 98 -4.37 10.85 -7.17
CA THR A 98 -3.77 10.97 -5.84
C THR A 98 -3.62 9.60 -5.18
N ILE A 99 -2.61 9.48 -4.31
CA ILE A 99 -2.40 8.33 -3.46
C ILE A 99 -2.19 8.85 -2.03
N LEU A 100 -2.90 8.26 -1.07
CA LEU A 100 -2.67 8.48 0.35
C LEU A 100 -2.05 7.23 0.95
N ILE A 101 -0.92 7.37 1.62
CA ILE A 101 -0.32 6.28 2.40
C ILE A 101 -0.15 6.66 3.86
N GLN A 102 -0.30 5.67 4.75
CA GLN A 102 -0.15 5.85 6.18
C GLN A 102 0.77 4.79 6.78
N HIS A 103 1.60 5.22 7.72
CA HIS A 103 2.44 4.35 8.52
C HIS A 103 2.18 4.57 10.01
N ASN A 104 1.83 3.49 10.73
CA ASN A 104 1.64 3.52 12.19
C ASN A 104 1.90 2.12 12.77
N VAL A 105 3.03 1.94 13.41
CA VAL A 105 3.44 0.66 14.01
C VAL A 105 3.74 0.76 15.50
N MET A 106 3.54 1.93 16.08
CA MET A 106 3.77 2.23 17.49
C MET A 106 2.47 2.09 18.30
N SER A 107 1.37 2.63 17.80
CA SER A 107 0.10 2.73 18.51
C SER A 107 -0.63 1.38 18.60
N PRO A 108 -1.46 1.17 19.62
CA PRO A 108 -2.34 -0.01 19.73
C PRO A 108 -3.52 0.10 18.76
N ARG A 109 -3.22 0.10 17.49
CA ARG A 109 -4.17 0.19 16.37
C ARG A 109 -4.42 -1.20 15.78
N PRO A 110 -5.66 -1.59 15.46
CA PRO A 110 -5.94 -2.83 14.78
C PRO A 110 -5.17 -2.93 13.46
N TYR A 111 -4.82 -4.16 13.07
CA TYR A 111 -4.22 -4.40 11.76
C TYR A 111 -5.07 -3.81 10.64
N ASN A 112 -4.48 -2.94 9.84
CA ASN A 112 -5.15 -2.28 8.73
C ASN A 112 -4.14 -1.93 7.63
N ARG A 113 -4.43 -2.33 6.41
CA ARG A 113 -3.67 -1.94 5.21
C ARG A 113 -4.36 -0.84 4.41
N MET A 114 -5.49 -0.37 4.87
CA MET A 114 -6.41 0.50 4.15
C MET A 114 -6.90 -0.18 2.85
N PHE A 115 -6.12 -0.25 1.83
CA PHE A 115 -6.41 -0.83 0.52
C PHE A 115 -7.80 -0.44 0.03
N GLN A 116 -7.91 0.84 -0.29
CA GLN A 116 -9.11 1.36 -0.94
C GLN A 116 -8.76 2.09 -2.22
N VAL A 117 -9.72 2.10 -3.13
CA VAL A 117 -9.60 2.74 -4.43
C VAL A 117 -10.91 3.40 -4.81
N ILE A 118 -10.80 4.60 -5.35
CA ILE A 118 -11.93 5.39 -5.83
C ILE A 118 -11.77 5.59 -7.33
N GLY A 119 -12.84 5.37 -8.05
CA GLY A 119 -12.96 5.65 -9.47
C GLY A 119 -14.18 6.48 -9.81
N THR A 120 -14.30 6.87 -11.07
CA THR A 120 -15.45 7.64 -11.56
C THR A 120 -16.77 6.85 -11.58
N GLN A 121 -16.69 5.53 -11.44
CA GLN A 121 -17.81 4.61 -11.57
C GLN A 121 -17.97 3.67 -10.36
N GLY A 122 -17.15 3.81 -9.34
CA GLY A 122 -17.23 2.97 -8.16
C GLY A 122 -16.10 3.19 -7.16
N TYR A 123 -16.25 2.51 -6.05
CA TYR A 123 -15.35 2.48 -4.91
C TYR A 123 -15.15 1.03 -4.46
N ALA A 124 -13.97 0.70 -4.01
CA ALA A 124 -13.70 -0.57 -3.35
C ALA A 124 -12.73 -0.38 -2.18
N ALA A 125 -13.01 -1.02 -1.06
CA ALA A 125 -12.15 -1.08 0.12
C ALA A 125 -12.02 -2.52 0.61
N LYS A 126 -10.87 -2.84 1.22
CA LYS A 126 -10.65 -4.15 1.86
C LYS A 126 -10.77 -4.07 3.38
N TYR A 127 -10.39 -2.95 3.98
CA TYR A 127 -10.31 -2.77 5.44
C TYR A 127 -11.17 -1.61 5.93
N PRO A 128 -11.74 -1.71 7.15
CA PRO A 128 -11.70 -2.84 8.07
C PRO A 128 -12.55 -4.04 7.60
N THR A 129 -13.57 -3.80 6.81
CA THR A 129 -14.44 -4.81 6.18
C THR A 129 -14.48 -4.57 4.67
N PRO A 130 -14.56 -5.64 3.84
CA PRO A 130 -14.69 -5.46 2.40
C PRO A 130 -15.98 -4.71 2.04
N GLU A 131 -15.83 -3.64 1.25
CA GLU A 131 -16.93 -2.83 0.73
C GLU A 131 -16.71 -2.56 -0.74
N ILE A 132 -17.76 -2.64 -1.55
CA ILE A 132 -17.76 -2.24 -2.95
C ILE A 132 -19.02 -1.44 -3.23
N MET A 133 -18.85 -0.23 -3.77
CA MET A 133 -19.94 0.60 -4.25
C MET A 133 -19.80 0.79 -5.76
N LEU A 134 -20.86 0.58 -6.49
CA LEU A 134 -20.89 0.72 -7.96
C LEU A 134 -21.90 1.75 -8.39
N SER A 135 -21.58 2.52 -9.43
CA SER A 135 -22.58 3.29 -10.16
C SER A 135 -23.60 2.37 -10.85
N ARG A 136 -24.76 2.88 -11.20
CA ARG A 136 -25.78 2.15 -11.96
C ARG A 136 -25.19 1.47 -13.20
N GLU A 137 -24.41 2.21 -13.97
CA GLU A 137 -23.78 1.69 -15.19
C GLU A 137 -22.82 0.51 -14.90
N SER A 138 -22.02 0.63 -13.85
CA SER A 138 -21.08 -0.45 -13.46
C SER A 138 -21.79 -1.64 -12.83
N ALA A 139 -22.85 -1.42 -12.07
CA ALA A 139 -23.69 -2.46 -11.51
C ALA A 139 -24.36 -3.31 -12.60
N ALA A 140 -24.92 -2.64 -13.62
CA ALA A 140 -25.52 -3.31 -14.77
C ALA A 140 -24.53 -4.21 -15.54
N LYS A 141 -23.26 -3.77 -15.69
CA LYS A 141 -22.20 -4.58 -16.34
C LYS A 141 -21.88 -5.89 -15.62
N VAL A 142 -22.15 -5.97 -14.33
CA VAL A 142 -21.96 -7.17 -13.51
C VAL A 142 -23.29 -7.89 -13.15
N GLY A 143 -24.36 -7.53 -13.87
CA GLY A 143 -25.66 -8.20 -13.74
C GLY A 143 -26.47 -7.76 -12.51
N ILE A 144 -26.15 -6.62 -11.90
CA ILE A 144 -26.88 -6.05 -10.77
C ILE A 144 -27.74 -4.89 -11.28
N ASP A 145 -29.06 -5.07 -11.27
CA ASP A 145 -30.01 -4.03 -11.63
C ASP A 145 -30.37 -3.18 -10.40
N ILE A 146 -30.37 -1.87 -10.56
CA ILE A 146 -30.67 -0.90 -9.50
C ILE A 146 -31.42 0.30 -10.03
N ASP A 147 -32.35 0.82 -9.22
CA ASP A 147 -33.12 2.02 -9.53
C ASP A 147 -32.37 3.31 -9.18
N GLU A 148 -31.44 3.24 -8.24
CA GLU A 148 -30.64 4.38 -7.77
C GLU A 148 -29.41 4.63 -8.65
N ASN A 149 -28.76 5.78 -8.46
CA ASN A 149 -27.54 6.15 -9.22
C ASN A 149 -26.31 5.31 -8.84
N SER A 150 -26.30 4.73 -7.65
CA SER A 150 -25.24 3.87 -7.15
C SER A 150 -25.76 2.90 -6.09
N VAL A 151 -25.04 1.79 -5.88
CA VAL A 151 -25.39 0.77 -4.90
C VAL A 151 -24.16 0.33 -4.12
N LEU A 152 -24.31 0.21 -2.79
CA LEU A 152 -23.37 -0.52 -1.93
C LEU A 152 -23.73 -2.01 -1.99
N LEU A 153 -22.79 -2.82 -2.46
CA LEU A 153 -23.03 -4.26 -2.63
C LEU A 153 -23.14 -4.97 -1.28
N SER A 154 -24.06 -5.91 -1.19
CA SER A 154 -24.13 -6.84 -0.05
C SER A 154 -22.93 -7.78 0.00
N ALA A 155 -22.67 -8.39 1.15
CA ALA A 155 -21.55 -9.34 1.30
C ALA A 155 -21.61 -10.50 0.30
N SER A 156 -22.80 -11.03 0.00
CA SER A 156 -22.98 -12.10 -0.98
C SER A 156 -22.71 -11.65 -2.42
N GLN A 157 -23.08 -10.42 -2.77
CA GLN A 157 -22.77 -9.82 -4.08
C GLN A 157 -21.27 -9.59 -4.24
N ILE A 158 -20.60 -9.08 -3.19
CA ILE A 158 -19.14 -8.91 -3.16
C ILE A 158 -18.46 -10.27 -3.35
N GLU A 159 -18.86 -11.30 -2.62
CA GLU A 159 -18.28 -12.64 -2.75
C GLU A 159 -18.45 -13.21 -4.17
N THR A 160 -19.63 -13.07 -4.76
CA THR A 160 -19.89 -13.51 -6.12
C THR A 160 -19.03 -12.75 -7.14
N LEU A 161 -18.94 -11.44 -6.99
CA LEU A 161 -18.11 -10.59 -7.84
C LEU A 161 -16.62 -10.98 -7.74
N LEU A 162 -16.09 -11.11 -6.53
CA LEU A 162 -14.70 -11.51 -6.32
C LEU A 162 -14.38 -12.89 -6.87
N ARG A 163 -15.30 -13.84 -6.80
CA ARG A 163 -15.13 -15.16 -7.41
C ARG A 163 -15.00 -15.10 -8.93
N SER A 164 -15.76 -14.23 -9.60
CA SER A 164 -15.70 -14.08 -11.07
C SER A 164 -14.39 -13.49 -11.57
N TYR A 165 -13.66 -12.77 -10.70
CA TYR A 165 -12.34 -12.18 -11.00
C TYR A 165 -11.17 -12.90 -10.29
N ALA A 166 -11.46 -13.95 -9.52
CA ALA A 166 -10.41 -14.71 -8.84
C ALA A 166 -9.49 -15.39 -9.87
N PRO A 167 -8.18 -15.45 -9.62
CA PRO A 167 -7.27 -16.24 -10.43
C PRO A 167 -7.71 -17.71 -10.44
N ASP A 168 -7.64 -18.34 -11.61
CA ASP A 168 -8.00 -19.77 -11.78
C ASP A 168 -6.83 -20.66 -11.27
N PHE A 169 -6.74 -20.77 -9.95
CA PHE A 169 -5.83 -21.72 -9.31
C PHE A 169 -6.52 -23.03 -9.01
N ARG A 170 -5.85 -24.14 -9.32
CA ARG A 170 -6.35 -25.47 -8.95
C ARG A 170 -6.52 -25.58 -7.44
N PRO A 171 -7.59 -26.23 -6.94
CA PRO A 171 -7.82 -26.39 -5.51
C PRO A 171 -6.62 -26.98 -4.76
N GLU A 172 -5.89 -27.92 -5.37
CA GLU A 172 -4.70 -28.55 -4.82
C GLU A 172 -3.59 -27.51 -4.59
N THR A 173 -3.39 -26.58 -5.53
CA THR A 173 -2.41 -25.50 -5.41
C THR A 173 -2.78 -24.56 -4.26
N ILE A 174 -4.05 -24.24 -4.10
CA ILE A 174 -4.54 -23.40 -2.99
C ILE A 174 -4.31 -24.09 -1.64
N ASN A 175 -4.63 -25.38 -1.54
CA ASN A 175 -4.45 -26.16 -0.33
C ASN A 175 -2.96 -26.29 0.04
N LEU A 176 -2.11 -26.58 -0.92
CA LEU A 176 -0.66 -26.65 -0.72
C LEU A 176 -0.10 -25.31 -0.27
N ALA A 177 -0.50 -24.21 -0.92
CA ALA A 177 -0.07 -22.88 -0.55
C ALA A 177 -0.42 -22.54 0.92
N LYS A 178 -1.63 -22.86 1.35
CA LYS A 178 -2.06 -22.64 2.74
C LYS A 178 -1.33 -23.50 3.74
N GLN A 179 -0.92 -24.71 3.36
CA GLN A 179 -0.11 -25.60 4.22
C GLN A 179 1.33 -25.10 4.39
N LEU A 180 1.92 -24.57 3.32
CA LEU A 180 3.31 -24.14 3.31
C LEU A 180 3.52 -22.71 3.84
N ASP A 181 2.50 -21.87 3.78
CA ASP A 181 2.59 -20.48 4.25
C ASP A 181 1.45 -20.15 5.21
N PRO A 182 1.75 -19.93 6.51
CA PRO A 182 0.76 -19.62 7.54
C PRO A 182 0.04 -18.29 7.32
N ARG A 183 0.50 -17.46 6.36
CA ARG A 183 -0.16 -16.22 5.93
C ARG A 183 -1.19 -16.47 4.82
N GLY A 184 -1.76 -17.66 4.76
CA GLY A 184 -2.80 -18.03 3.80
C GLY A 184 -2.29 -18.34 2.39
N GLY A 185 -1.00 -18.65 2.25
CA GLY A 185 -0.39 -19.01 0.98
C GLY A 185 0.16 -17.85 0.16
N MET A 186 0.14 -16.63 0.70
CA MET A 186 0.52 -15.42 -0.06
C MET A 186 1.96 -15.48 -0.59
N SER A 187 2.92 -15.89 0.23
CA SER A 187 4.32 -16.01 -0.19
C SER A 187 4.49 -17.10 -1.25
N TYR A 188 3.81 -18.23 -1.08
CA TYR A 188 3.85 -19.32 -2.06
C TYR A 188 3.34 -18.87 -3.44
N PHE A 189 2.21 -18.16 -3.50
CA PHE A 189 1.69 -17.64 -4.77
C PHE A 189 2.61 -16.61 -5.40
N MET A 190 3.26 -15.77 -4.60
CA MET A 190 4.24 -14.80 -5.07
C MET A 190 5.44 -15.50 -5.73
N ASP A 191 6.00 -16.51 -5.08
CA ASP A 191 7.13 -17.29 -5.59
C ASP A 191 6.72 -18.11 -6.84
N LEU A 192 5.54 -18.70 -6.82
CA LEU A 192 4.98 -19.44 -7.97
C LEU A 192 4.84 -18.51 -9.20
N ARG A 193 4.34 -17.29 -8.99
CA ARG A 193 4.20 -16.30 -10.05
C ARG A 193 5.56 -15.88 -10.60
N LEU A 194 6.53 -15.62 -9.74
CA LEU A 194 7.90 -15.31 -10.14
C LEU A 194 8.50 -16.45 -10.99
N ALA A 195 8.44 -17.68 -10.50
CA ALA A 195 8.93 -18.85 -11.23
C ALA A 195 8.27 -19.01 -12.60
N HIS A 196 6.94 -18.84 -12.66
CA HIS A 196 6.19 -18.88 -13.91
C HIS A 196 6.67 -17.81 -14.91
N CYS A 197 6.81 -16.56 -14.48
CA CYS A 197 7.29 -15.49 -15.34
C CYS A 197 8.68 -15.80 -15.90
N LEU A 198 9.61 -16.26 -15.05
CA LEU A 198 10.97 -16.60 -15.47
C LEU A 198 11.00 -17.77 -16.45
N GLN A 199 10.22 -18.84 -16.21
CA GLN A 199 10.16 -20.00 -17.08
C GLN A 199 9.55 -19.70 -18.46
N GLN A 200 8.59 -18.79 -18.50
CA GLN A 200 7.88 -18.44 -19.73
C GLN A 200 8.45 -17.21 -20.44
N GLY A 201 9.50 -16.58 -19.89
CA GLY A 201 10.05 -15.33 -20.44
C GLY A 201 9.07 -14.16 -20.39
N LEU A 202 8.14 -14.16 -19.44
CA LEU A 202 7.15 -13.10 -19.25
C LEU A 202 7.73 -11.95 -18.43
N PRO A 203 7.21 -10.72 -18.60
CA PRO A 203 7.56 -9.61 -17.74
C PRO A 203 7.21 -9.94 -16.28
N LEU A 204 8.07 -9.52 -15.36
CA LEU A 204 7.80 -9.62 -13.92
C LEU A 204 6.67 -8.66 -13.52
N ASP A 205 5.95 -9.01 -12.46
CA ASP A 205 4.88 -8.15 -11.93
C ASP A 205 5.43 -6.84 -11.31
N MET A 206 6.68 -6.87 -10.89
CA MET A 206 7.44 -5.72 -10.36
C MET A 206 8.86 -5.76 -10.91
N ASP A 207 9.43 -4.59 -11.15
CA ASP A 207 10.81 -4.46 -11.60
C ASP A 207 11.66 -3.55 -10.69
N VAL A 208 12.91 -3.33 -11.05
CA VAL A 208 13.86 -2.51 -10.28
C VAL A 208 13.42 -1.04 -10.20
N TYR A 209 12.68 -0.56 -11.18
CA TYR A 209 12.20 0.83 -11.19
C TYR A 209 11.01 1.03 -10.27
N ASP A 210 10.09 0.04 -10.21
CA ASP A 210 9.04 -0.01 -9.18
C ASP A 210 9.67 0.05 -7.79
N LEU A 211 10.69 -0.79 -7.54
CA LEU A 211 11.36 -0.84 -6.25
C LEU A 211 12.07 0.46 -5.89
N ALA A 212 12.81 1.04 -6.83
CA ALA A 212 13.53 2.30 -6.61
C ALA A 212 12.55 3.44 -6.27
N GLU A 213 11.45 3.56 -7.03
CA GLU A 213 10.44 4.59 -6.78
C GLU A 213 9.73 4.38 -5.44
N TRP A 214 9.31 3.15 -5.12
CA TRP A 214 8.61 2.89 -3.86
C TRP A 214 9.51 3.10 -2.63
N CYS A 215 10.77 2.68 -2.69
CA CYS A 215 11.71 2.88 -1.60
C CYS A 215 12.11 4.35 -1.41
N SER A 216 12.11 5.15 -2.49
CA SER A 216 12.44 6.57 -2.40
C SER A 216 11.46 7.37 -1.53
N ILE A 217 10.24 6.88 -1.36
CA ILE A 217 9.22 7.53 -0.52
C ILE A 217 9.70 7.70 0.93
N ALA A 218 10.51 6.79 1.45
CA ALA A 218 11.06 6.91 2.80
C ALA A 218 11.87 8.20 2.94
N GLU A 219 12.84 8.43 2.06
CA GLU A 219 13.70 9.62 2.09
C GLU A 219 12.94 10.89 1.69
N LEU A 220 12.06 10.81 0.69
CA LEU A 220 11.30 11.96 0.23
C LEU A 220 10.25 12.42 1.26
N SER A 221 9.62 11.49 1.98
CA SER A 221 8.70 11.83 3.06
C SER A 221 9.43 12.49 4.24
N LYS A 222 10.61 11.98 4.58
CA LYS A 222 11.51 12.61 5.55
C LYS A 222 11.85 14.04 5.15
N LEU A 223 12.31 14.24 3.91
CA LEU A 223 12.64 15.57 3.38
C LEU A 223 11.45 16.54 3.46
N SER A 224 10.26 16.08 3.10
CA SER A 224 9.04 16.88 3.21
C SER A 224 8.78 17.34 4.66
N ILE A 225 8.84 16.42 5.63
CA ILE A 225 8.61 16.71 7.05
C ILE A 225 9.65 17.68 7.59
N GLU A 226 10.94 17.45 7.34
CA GLU A 226 12.03 18.29 7.79
C GLU A 226 11.95 19.75 7.27
N HIS A 227 11.22 19.94 6.15
CA HIS A 227 10.97 21.26 5.56
C HIS A 227 9.51 21.74 5.74
N GLY A 228 8.86 21.36 6.84
CA GLY A 228 7.54 21.86 7.19
C GLY A 228 6.41 21.31 6.30
N SER A 229 6.54 20.06 5.86
CA SER A 229 5.57 19.38 4.98
C SER A 229 5.46 19.98 3.59
N MET A 230 6.52 20.60 3.10
CA MET A 230 6.51 21.17 1.76
C MET A 230 6.48 20.06 0.68
N PRO A 231 5.95 20.36 -0.52
CA PRO A 231 5.97 19.43 -1.64
C PRO A 231 7.39 19.06 -2.08
N VAL A 232 7.66 17.77 -2.25
CA VAL A 232 8.94 17.24 -2.71
C VAL A 232 8.73 16.47 -4.01
N LEU A 233 9.49 16.78 -5.05
CA LEU A 233 9.41 16.09 -6.34
C LEU A 233 9.93 14.66 -6.20
N ILE A 234 9.22 13.72 -6.82
CA ILE A 234 9.64 12.32 -6.92
C ILE A 234 10.46 12.16 -8.20
N PRO A 235 11.72 11.69 -8.11
CA PRO A 235 12.58 11.50 -9.28
C PRO A 235 12.00 10.48 -10.27
N ASP A 236 12.23 10.71 -11.54
CA ASP A 236 11.94 9.71 -12.58
C ASP A 236 13.12 8.75 -12.73
N PHE A 237 13.02 7.60 -12.08
CA PHE A 237 14.04 6.55 -12.14
C PHE A 237 14.14 5.89 -13.51
N THR A 238 13.10 6.01 -14.35
CA THR A 238 13.06 5.43 -15.70
C THR A 238 13.73 6.32 -16.75
N ARG A 239 14.13 7.55 -16.38
CA ARG A 239 14.71 8.55 -17.29
C ARG A 239 13.85 8.82 -18.54
N GLY A 240 12.53 8.88 -18.35
CA GLY A 240 11.57 9.12 -19.43
C GLY A 240 11.10 7.86 -20.17
N ALA A 241 11.65 6.68 -19.90
CA ALA A 241 11.24 5.43 -20.55
C ALA A 241 9.97 4.79 -19.90
N GLY A 242 9.44 5.35 -18.86
CA GLY A 242 8.35 4.76 -18.05
C GLY A 242 7.03 4.53 -18.79
N PHE A 243 6.80 5.19 -19.91
CA PHE A 243 5.57 5.05 -20.69
C PHE A 243 5.70 4.10 -21.91
N VAL A 244 6.83 3.44 -22.07
CA VAL A 244 7.18 2.62 -23.25
C VAL A 244 7.20 1.13 -22.91
N ARG A 245 6.83 0.74 -21.68
CA ARG A 245 6.91 -0.65 -21.20
C ARG A 245 5.59 -1.38 -21.24
#